data_f00735a95470d93a71d800a7bfd65c2c
#
_entry.id   f00735a95470d93a71d800a7bfd65c2c
#
_cell.length_a   1.000
_cell.length_b   1.000
_cell.length_c   1.000
_cell.angle_alpha   90.00
_cell.angle_beta   90.00
_cell.angle_gamma   90.00
#
_symmetry.space_group_name_H-M   'P 1'
#
loop_
_entity.id
_entity.type
_entity.pdbx_description
1 polymer ?
#
loop_
_entity_poly.entity_id
_entity_poly.type
_entity_poly.pdbx_seq_one_letter_code
_entity_poly.pdbx_strand_id
1 'polypeptide(L)'
;RVTYGGGRYHFDDDQETPDTGMASFDFGHCTAMWDQSSCNRRRSETPPFVSFYGEGGVLTTNTGQNYTLYDLDGKELERKSLPTSDAPHFANFVNAIRNGEKLNSEIGDAQVSTLLCHLANMAWRTDGAVDFDPAKRRLIGNPAAAKLWARDYRPGWEPRV
;
A
#
# COMPACT_ATOMS: atom_id res chain seq x y z
N ARG A 1 -11.48 -8.72 0.25
CA ARG A 1 -10.63 -9.82 -0.25
C ARG A 1 -9.33 -9.27 -0.79
N VAL A 2 -8.20 -9.97 -0.55
CA VAL A 2 -6.90 -9.64 -1.12
C VAL A 2 -6.39 -10.85 -1.89
N THR A 3 -5.91 -10.63 -3.12
CA THR A 3 -5.28 -11.65 -3.94
C THR A 3 -3.88 -11.20 -4.35
N TYR A 4 -2.98 -12.16 -4.58
CA TYR A 4 -1.64 -11.90 -5.08
C TYR A 4 -1.22 -12.97 -6.08
N GLY A 5 -0.71 -12.52 -7.23
CA GLY A 5 -0.05 -13.37 -8.22
C GLY A 5 1.35 -12.86 -8.50
N GLY A 6 2.33 -13.74 -8.48
CA GLY A 6 3.72 -13.38 -8.70
C GLY A 6 4.70 -14.28 -7.96
N GLY A 7 5.98 -13.93 -7.96
CA GLY A 7 7.01 -14.74 -7.35
C GLY A 7 8.41 -14.14 -7.44
N ARG A 8 9.37 -14.99 -7.13
CA ARG A 8 10.78 -14.74 -7.28
C ARG A 8 11.21 -15.27 -8.65
N TYR A 9 11.38 -14.39 -9.63
CA TYR A 9 11.62 -14.79 -11.01
C TYR A 9 12.99 -14.34 -11.55
N HIS A 10 13.60 -13.38 -10.90
CA HIS A 10 14.82 -12.76 -11.42
C HIS A 10 16.00 -12.86 -10.45
N PHE A 11 15.82 -12.42 -9.19
CA PHE A 11 16.91 -12.38 -8.22
C PHE A 11 17.08 -13.71 -7.49
N ASP A 12 18.33 -14.19 -7.41
CA ASP A 12 18.75 -15.31 -6.58
C ASP A 12 19.53 -14.76 -5.38
N ASP A 13 18.80 -14.29 -4.37
CA ASP A 13 19.30 -13.69 -3.15
C ASP A 13 18.44 -14.10 -1.94
N ASP A 14 18.77 -13.60 -0.75
CA ASP A 14 18.10 -13.95 0.51
C ASP A 14 16.73 -13.27 0.71
N GLN A 15 16.23 -12.50 -0.25
CA GLN A 15 14.91 -11.89 -0.17
C GLN A 15 13.81 -12.96 -0.18
N GLU A 16 12.92 -12.94 0.80
CA GLU A 16 11.82 -13.91 0.95
C GLU A 16 10.51 -13.47 0.27
N THR A 17 10.41 -12.22 -0.15
CA THR A 17 9.19 -11.68 -0.78
C THR A 17 9.34 -11.65 -2.31
N PRO A 18 8.24 -11.62 -3.07
CA PRO A 18 8.29 -11.56 -4.53
C PRO A 18 9.12 -10.39 -5.04
N ASP A 19 9.85 -10.61 -6.12
CA ASP A 19 10.48 -9.55 -6.89
C ASP A 19 9.57 -9.00 -8.00
N THR A 20 8.57 -9.77 -8.39
CA THR A 20 7.61 -9.43 -9.44
C THR A 20 6.24 -9.95 -9.08
N GLY A 21 5.21 -9.13 -9.23
CA GLY A 21 3.85 -9.57 -8.97
C GLY A 21 2.81 -8.45 -8.96
N MET A 22 1.59 -8.85 -8.72
CA MET A 22 0.44 -7.96 -8.65
C MET A 22 -0.45 -8.35 -7.48
N ALA A 23 -0.80 -7.38 -6.64
CA ALA A 23 -1.82 -7.52 -5.62
C ALA A 23 -3.12 -6.84 -6.05
N SER A 24 -4.25 -7.45 -5.74
CA SER A 24 -5.58 -6.85 -5.88
C SER A 24 -6.28 -6.83 -4.52
N PHE A 25 -6.82 -5.67 -4.17
CA PHE A 25 -7.54 -5.40 -2.93
C PHE A 25 -8.98 -5.06 -3.27
N ASP A 26 -9.88 -6.01 -3.03
CA ASP A 26 -11.31 -5.81 -3.22
C ASP A 26 -11.94 -5.31 -1.92
N PHE A 27 -12.48 -4.09 -1.96
CA PHE A 27 -13.20 -3.44 -0.85
C PHE A 27 -14.72 -3.54 -0.99
N GLY A 28 -15.21 -4.25 -2.02
CA GLY A 28 -16.64 -4.42 -2.30
C GLY A 28 -17.26 -3.29 -3.12
N HIS A 29 -16.88 -2.06 -2.86
CA HIS A 29 -17.36 -0.87 -3.61
C HIS A 29 -16.28 -0.27 -4.53
N CYS A 30 -15.03 -0.65 -4.34
CA CYS A 30 -13.91 -0.28 -5.20
C CYS A 30 -12.80 -1.35 -5.11
N THR A 31 -11.87 -1.29 -6.05
CA THR A 31 -10.70 -2.18 -6.07
C THR A 31 -9.43 -1.34 -6.19
N ALA A 32 -8.43 -1.65 -5.38
CA ALA A 32 -7.08 -1.15 -5.59
C ALA A 32 -6.19 -2.25 -6.15
N MET A 33 -5.28 -1.87 -7.04
CA MET A 33 -4.30 -2.78 -7.63
C MET A 33 -2.90 -2.24 -7.36
N TRP A 34 -2.01 -3.11 -6.92
CA TRP A 34 -0.59 -2.82 -6.75
C TRP A 34 0.21 -3.66 -7.73
N ASP A 35 0.89 -3.01 -8.64
CA ASP A 35 1.79 -3.64 -9.61
C ASP A 35 3.23 -3.45 -9.16
N GLN A 36 3.93 -4.56 -8.94
CA GLN A 36 5.29 -4.60 -8.42
C GLN A 36 6.24 -5.23 -9.43
N SER A 37 7.36 -4.56 -9.70
CA SER A 37 8.51 -5.14 -10.35
C SER A 37 9.79 -4.49 -9.82
N SER A 38 10.65 -5.30 -9.20
CA SER A 38 11.99 -4.89 -8.75
C SER A 38 13.06 -5.16 -9.82
N CYS A 39 12.72 -5.92 -10.86
CA CYS A 39 13.67 -6.49 -11.82
C CYS A 39 13.95 -5.58 -13.01
N ASN A 40 12.93 -4.87 -13.50
CA ASN A 40 13.00 -4.13 -14.74
C ASN A 40 12.47 -2.71 -14.63
N ARG A 41 13.18 -1.78 -15.23
CA ARG A 41 12.63 -0.45 -15.50
C ARG A 41 11.71 -0.54 -16.71
N ARG A 42 10.46 -0.15 -16.57
CA ARG A 42 9.53 0.04 -17.69
C ARG A 42 9.98 1.26 -18.50
N ARG A 43 10.73 1.02 -19.59
CA ARG A 43 11.32 2.12 -20.39
C ARG A 43 10.35 2.74 -21.39
N SER A 44 9.42 1.94 -21.90
CA SER A 44 8.45 2.37 -22.92
C SER A 44 7.12 2.84 -22.32
N GLU A 45 6.85 2.50 -21.09
CA GLU A 45 5.66 2.90 -20.36
C GLU A 45 6.09 3.58 -19.07
N THR A 46 5.64 4.81 -18.87
CA THR A 46 5.79 5.55 -17.62
C THR A 46 4.42 5.75 -17.00
N PRO A 47 3.81 4.69 -16.44
CA PRO A 47 2.53 4.85 -15.77
C PRO A 47 2.70 5.83 -14.60
N PRO A 48 1.67 6.60 -14.25
CA PRO A 48 1.67 7.39 -13.04
C PRO A 48 1.95 6.50 -11.83
N PHE A 49 2.56 7.09 -10.79
CA PHE A 49 2.81 6.36 -9.55
C PHE A 49 1.51 5.86 -8.91
N VAL A 50 0.45 6.69 -8.94
CA VAL A 50 -0.91 6.29 -8.56
C VAL A 50 -1.90 6.88 -9.55
N SER A 51 -2.93 6.10 -9.89
CA SER A 51 -4.09 6.54 -10.67
C SER A 51 -5.37 6.20 -9.92
N PHE A 52 -6.27 7.17 -9.79
CA PHE A 52 -7.60 7.01 -9.24
C PHE A 52 -8.61 7.15 -10.37
N TYR A 53 -9.35 6.07 -10.63
CA TYR A 53 -10.41 6.03 -11.64
C TYR A 53 -11.76 6.19 -10.94
N GLY A 54 -12.45 7.28 -11.19
CA GLY A 54 -13.74 7.61 -10.61
C GLY A 54 -14.82 7.79 -11.68
N GLU A 55 -16.07 7.95 -11.25
CA GLU A 55 -17.21 8.16 -12.13
C GLU A 55 -17.14 9.49 -12.91
N GLY A 56 -16.44 10.48 -12.39
CA GLY A 56 -16.30 11.80 -13.01
C GLY A 56 -15.02 12.03 -13.80
N GLY A 57 -14.08 11.06 -13.80
CA GLY A 57 -12.79 11.20 -14.47
C GLY A 57 -11.66 10.46 -13.80
N VAL A 58 -10.43 10.82 -14.14
CA VAL A 58 -9.21 10.16 -13.66
C VAL A 58 -8.28 11.18 -13.03
N LEU A 59 -7.83 10.90 -11.81
CA LEU A 59 -6.75 11.65 -11.16
C LEU A 59 -5.48 10.80 -11.17
N THR A 60 -4.40 11.37 -11.68
CA THR A 60 -3.08 10.72 -11.65
C THR A 60 -2.10 11.53 -10.82
N THR A 61 -1.21 10.85 -10.12
CA THR A 61 -0.12 11.49 -9.38
C THR A 61 1.18 10.70 -9.60
N ASN A 62 2.28 11.42 -9.64
CA ASN A 62 3.63 10.84 -9.66
C ASN A 62 4.29 11.02 -8.28
N THR A 63 5.52 10.56 -8.17
CA THR A 63 6.34 10.87 -7.01
C THR A 63 6.55 12.38 -6.90
N GLY A 64 6.26 12.94 -5.75
CA GLY A 64 6.30 14.37 -5.51
C GLY A 64 4.91 14.97 -5.28
N GLN A 65 4.87 16.31 -5.19
CA GLN A 65 3.63 17.04 -4.92
C GLN A 65 2.99 17.52 -6.22
N ASN A 66 2.54 16.58 -7.06
CA ASN A 66 1.91 16.89 -8.34
C ASN A 66 0.71 15.97 -8.59
N TYR A 67 -0.25 16.48 -9.33
CA TYR A 67 -1.35 15.70 -9.87
C TYR A 67 -1.81 16.23 -11.22
N THR A 68 -2.48 15.38 -11.97
CA THR A 68 -3.22 15.75 -13.17
C THR A 68 -4.62 15.14 -13.11
N LEU A 69 -5.63 15.96 -13.37
CA LEU A 69 -7.03 15.58 -13.44
C LEU A 69 -7.46 15.53 -14.90
N TYR A 70 -8.12 14.46 -15.29
CA TYR A 70 -8.70 14.25 -16.62
C TYR A 70 -10.20 14.01 -16.50
N ASP A 71 -10.96 14.44 -17.53
CA ASP A 71 -12.35 14.02 -17.68
C ASP A 71 -12.45 12.57 -18.21
N LEU A 72 -13.68 12.09 -18.45
CA LEU A 72 -13.94 10.74 -18.94
C LEU A 72 -13.48 10.51 -20.39
N ASP A 73 -13.32 11.58 -21.17
CA ASP A 73 -12.80 11.53 -22.55
C ASP A 73 -11.26 11.60 -22.60
N GLY A 74 -10.61 11.69 -21.45
CA GLY A 74 -9.15 11.76 -21.32
C GLY A 74 -8.58 13.16 -21.55
N LYS A 75 -9.42 14.19 -21.59
CA LYS A 75 -8.98 15.59 -21.70
C LYS A 75 -8.45 16.07 -20.35
N GLU A 76 -7.29 16.69 -20.34
CA GLU A 76 -6.71 17.32 -19.15
C GLU A 76 -7.59 18.51 -18.73
N LEU A 77 -8.09 18.46 -17.49
CA LEU A 77 -8.87 19.51 -16.85
C LEU A 77 -8.01 20.42 -15.98
N GLU A 78 -7.11 19.82 -15.24
CA GLU A 78 -6.23 20.52 -14.31
C GLU A 78 -4.91 19.79 -14.13
N ARG A 79 -3.83 20.56 -14.02
CA ARG A 79 -2.51 20.06 -13.62
C ARG A 79 -1.92 20.96 -12.55
N LYS A 80 -1.41 20.36 -11.49
CA LYS A 80 -0.76 21.08 -10.41
C LYS A 80 0.57 20.44 -10.05
N SER A 81 1.57 21.28 -9.80
CA SER A 81 2.88 20.85 -9.30
C SER A 81 3.31 21.81 -8.19
N LEU A 82 3.72 21.26 -7.08
CA LEU A 82 4.22 22.01 -5.93
C LEU A 82 5.67 21.60 -5.66
N PRO A 83 6.48 22.49 -5.06
CA PRO A 83 7.83 22.13 -4.66
C PRO A 83 7.80 20.95 -3.69
N THR A 84 8.61 19.93 -3.94
CA THR A 84 8.77 18.77 -3.06
C THR A 84 9.67 19.14 -1.90
N SER A 85 9.22 18.92 -0.67
CA SER A 85 10.00 19.14 0.54
C SER A 85 9.50 18.25 1.68
N ASP A 86 10.41 17.63 2.40
CA ASP A 86 10.11 16.87 3.62
C ASP A 86 10.05 17.77 4.87
N ALA A 87 10.51 19.01 4.77
CA ALA A 87 10.59 19.94 5.90
C ALA A 87 9.24 20.16 6.60
N PRO A 88 8.09 20.34 5.90
CA PRO A 88 6.80 20.46 6.58
C PRO A 88 6.40 19.21 7.37
N HIS A 89 6.75 18.01 6.90
CA HIS A 89 6.47 16.75 7.60
C HIS A 89 7.26 16.65 8.90
N PHE A 90 8.56 16.92 8.85
CA PHE A 90 9.39 16.94 10.06
C PHE A 90 8.99 18.07 11.03
N ALA A 91 8.64 19.24 10.52
CA ALA A 91 8.15 20.34 11.35
C ALA A 91 6.86 19.96 12.09
N ASN A 92 5.90 19.32 11.41
CA ASN A 92 4.67 18.83 12.03
C ASN A 92 4.97 17.81 13.13
N PHE A 93 5.88 16.87 12.93
CA PHE A 93 6.28 15.91 13.95
C PHE A 93 6.86 16.59 15.20
N VAL A 94 7.79 17.55 14.99
CA VAL A 94 8.40 18.30 16.09
C VAL A 94 7.36 19.15 16.82
N ASN A 95 6.46 19.80 16.09
CA ASN A 95 5.39 20.62 16.65
C ASN A 95 4.36 19.77 17.43
N ALA A 96 4.05 18.57 16.95
CA ALA A 96 3.19 17.63 17.68
C ALA A 96 3.77 17.31 19.07
N ILE A 97 5.09 17.08 19.15
CA ILE A 97 5.78 16.83 20.42
C ILE A 97 5.78 18.08 21.32
N ARG A 98 6.10 19.25 20.76
CA ARG A 98 6.32 20.48 21.54
C ARG A 98 5.03 21.21 21.91
N ASN A 99 4.06 21.21 21.01
CA ASN A 99 2.91 22.10 21.04
C ASN A 99 1.56 21.33 21.07
N GLY A 100 1.59 19.98 20.98
CA GLY A 100 0.38 19.17 20.87
C GLY A 100 -0.35 19.33 19.53
N GLU A 101 0.35 19.74 18.46
CA GLU A 101 -0.22 19.83 17.12
C GLU A 101 -0.66 18.44 16.63
N LYS A 102 -1.78 18.37 15.91
CA LYS A 102 -2.22 17.11 15.31
C LYS A 102 -1.21 16.63 14.27
N LEU A 103 -0.86 15.35 14.32
CA LEU A 103 -0.01 14.74 13.30
C LEU A 103 -0.73 14.66 11.94
N ASN A 104 -0.01 14.97 10.86
CA ASN A 104 -0.50 14.79 9.50
C ASN A 104 -0.51 13.30 9.09
N SER A 105 0.27 12.49 9.77
CA SER A 105 0.37 11.02 9.54
C SER A 105 0.27 10.32 10.88
N GLU A 106 -0.96 10.04 11.30
CA GLU A 106 -1.24 9.30 12.52
C GLU A 106 -0.87 7.83 12.37
N ILE A 107 -0.32 7.23 13.43
CA ILE A 107 0.09 5.82 13.41
C ILE A 107 -1.09 4.87 13.16
N GLY A 108 -2.30 5.23 13.59
CA GLY A 108 -3.50 4.47 13.33
C GLY A 108 -3.81 4.32 11.84
N ASP A 109 -3.68 5.40 11.07
CA ASP A 109 -3.89 5.40 9.62
C ASP A 109 -2.72 4.70 8.91
N ALA A 110 -1.49 4.96 9.35
CA ALA A 110 -0.29 4.31 8.80
C ALA A 110 -0.32 2.79 9.00
N GLN A 111 -0.81 2.30 10.14
CA GLN A 111 -0.98 0.88 10.42
C GLN A 111 -1.99 0.22 9.47
N VAL A 112 -3.11 0.90 9.16
CA VAL A 112 -4.10 0.39 8.20
C VAL A 112 -3.50 0.31 6.80
N SER A 113 -2.76 1.32 6.37
CA SER A 113 -2.09 1.32 5.07
C SER A 113 -1.04 0.22 4.96
N THR A 114 -0.23 0.03 6.01
CA THR A 114 0.80 -1.03 6.07
C THR A 114 0.18 -2.42 6.08
N LEU A 115 -1.01 -2.58 6.65
CA LEU A 115 -1.74 -3.85 6.68
C LEU A 115 -2.01 -4.39 5.26
N LEU A 116 -2.24 -3.53 4.27
CA LEU A 116 -2.42 -3.96 2.88
C LEU A 116 -1.19 -4.72 2.37
N CYS A 117 0.02 -4.23 2.65
CA CYS A 117 1.25 -4.92 2.28
C CYS A 117 1.37 -6.29 2.95
N HIS A 118 1.02 -6.38 4.23
CA HIS A 118 1.04 -7.65 4.96
C HIS A 118 -0.01 -8.64 4.43
N LEU A 119 -1.22 -8.19 4.14
CA LEU A 119 -2.26 -9.04 3.56
C LEU A 119 -1.88 -9.56 2.17
N ALA A 120 -1.23 -8.73 1.33
CA ALA A 120 -0.71 -9.15 0.04
C ALA A 120 0.38 -10.23 0.19
N ASN A 121 1.33 -10.06 1.12
CA ASN A 121 2.34 -11.06 1.43
C ASN A 121 1.74 -12.36 1.99
N MET A 122 0.71 -12.26 2.84
CA MET A 122 -0.01 -13.44 3.34
C MET A 122 -0.73 -14.16 2.19
N ALA A 123 -1.40 -13.44 1.30
CA ALA A 123 -2.05 -14.01 0.12
C ALA A 123 -1.04 -14.79 -0.73
N TRP A 124 0.12 -14.18 -1.01
CA TRP A 124 1.17 -14.86 -1.76
C TRP A 124 1.67 -16.13 -1.08
N ARG A 125 1.90 -16.11 0.25
CA ARG A 125 2.42 -17.26 1.02
C ARG A 125 1.39 -18.36 1.23
N THR A 126 0.10 -18.11 0.93
CA THR A 126 -1.01 -19.03 1.23
C THR A 126 -1.97 -19.19 0.05
N ASP A 127 -1.43 -19.63 -1.09
CA ASP A 127 -2.18 -19.97 -2.31
C ASP A 127 -2.89 -18.80 -3.01
N GLY A 128 -2.39 -17.58 -2.83
CA GLY A 128 -2.74 -16.44 -3.66
C GLY A 128 -3.97 -15.64 -3.20
N ALA A 129 -4.64 -15.99 -2.09
CA ALA A 129 -5.79 -15.23 -1.61
C ALA A 129 -5.98 -15.28 -0.10
N VAL A 130 -6.43 -14.14 0.48
CA VAL A 130 -6.91 -14.05 1.87
C VAL A 130 -8.17 -13.18 1.94
N ASP A 131 -9.09 -13.55 2.82
CA ASP A 131 -10.23 -12.73 3.21
C ASP A 131 -9.98 -12.10 4.58
N PHE A 132 -10.29 -10.81 4.70
CA PHE A 132 -10.06 -10.04 5.91
C PHE A 132 -11.34 -9.32 6.34
N ASP A 133 -11.68 -9.43 7.63
CA ASP A 133 -12.77 -8.70 8.26
C ASP A 133 -12.21 -7.41 8.90
N PRO A 134 -12.47 -6.24 8.31
CA PRO A 134 -11.91 -4.99 8.82
C PRO A 134 -12.55 -4.56 10.16
N ALA A 135 -13.81 -4.96 10.43
CA ALA A 135 -14.48 -4.62 11.67
C ALA A 135 -13.94 -5.42 12.85
N LYS A 136 -13.61 -6.69 12.63
CA LYS A 136 -13.04 -7.58 13.65
C LYS A 136 -11.51 -7.64 13.60
N ARG A 137 -10.88 -6.96 12.63
CA ARG A 137 -9.43 -6.94 12.40
C ARG A 137 -8.80 -8.35 12.37
N ARG A 138 -9.43 -9.28 11.64
CA ARG A 138 -8.96 -10.67 11.56
C ARG A 138 -9.12 -11.27 10.17
N LEU A 139 -8.30 -12.27 9.89
CA LEU A 139 -8.42 -13.11 8.72
C LEU A 139 -9.65 -14.04 8.85
N ILE A 140 -10.27 -14.34 7.71
CA ILE A 140 -11.43 -15.23 7.62
C ILE A 140 -11.03 -16.50 6.87
N GLY A 141 -11.34 -17.66 7.47
CA GLY A 141 -11.35 -18.94 6.76
C GLY A 141 -9.99 -19.48 6.28
N ASN A 142 -8.86 -18.84 6.63
CA ASN A 142 -7.54 -19.26 6.22
C ASN A 142 -6.60 -19.50 7.43
N PRO A 143 -6.53 -20.73 7.96
CA PRO A 143 -5.68 -21.06 9.11
C PRO A 143 -4.18 -20.91 8.82
N ALA A 144 -3.75 -21.09 7.57
CA ALA A 144 -2.35 -20.91 7.18
C ALA A 144 -1.96 -19.43 7.22
N ALA A 145 -2.80 -18.56 6.69
CA ALA A 145 -2.59 -17.10 6.78
C ALA A 145 -2.67 -16.60 8.24
N ALA A 146 -3.54 -17.18 9.06
CA ALA A 146 -3.65 -16.80 10.47
C ALA A 146 -2.36 -17.04 11.27
N LYS A 147 -1.55 -18.01 10.91
CA LYS A 147 -0.22 -18.25 11.52
C LYS A 147 0.80 -17.12 11.18
N LEU A 148 0.57 -16.40 10.10
CA LEU A 148 1.41 -15.28 9.69
C LEU A 148 0.98 -13.94 10.30
N TRP A 149 -0.11 -13.92 11.07
CA TRP A 149 -0.65 -12.69 11.67
C TRP A 149 0.24 -12.11 12.76
N ALA A 150 0.93 -12.95 13.50
CA ALA A 150 1.86 -12.55 14.52
C ALA A 150 3.15 -13.37 14.40
N ARG A 151 4.23 -12.81 14.87
CA ARG A 151 5.50 -13.53 15.00
C ARG A 151 5.53 -14.33 16.30
N ASP A 152 6.36 -15.37 16.32
CA ASP A 152 6.71 -16.03 17.58
C ASP A 152 7.66 -15.11 18.37
N TYR A 153 7.23 -14.73 19.56
CA TYR A 153 8.03 -13.91 20.45
C TYR A 153 8.85 -14.78 21.39
N ARG A 154 10.06 -14.32 21.74
CA ARG A 154 10.79 -14.90 22.86
C ARG A 154 9.93 -14.73 24.12
N PRO A 155 9.81 -15.76 25.01
CA PRO A 155 9.06 -15.66 26.25
C PRO A 155 9.38 -14.38 27.04
N GLY A 156 8.37 -13.61 27.42
CA GLY A 156 8.49 -12.34 28.11
C GLY A 156 8.69 -11.10 27.23
N TRP A 157 8.71 -11.26 25.89
CA TRP A 157 8.85 -10.15 24.92
C TRP A 157 7.56 -9.91 24.12
N GLU A 158 6.49 -10.61 24.44
CA GLU A 158 5.19 -10.43 23.82
C GLU A 158 4.68 -8.98 24.09
N PRO A 159 4.14 -8.30 23.06
CA PRO A 159 3.55 -6.97 23.26
C PRO A 159 2.40 -7.07 24.26
N ARG A 160 2.37 -6.18 25.24
CA ARG A 160 1.23 -6.00 26.15
C ARG A 160 0.38 -4.86 25.58
N VAL A 161 -0.70 -5.21 24.88
CA VAL A 161 -1.69 -4.29 24.31
C VAL A 161 -3.01 -4.41 25.06
#